data_effe2abbdfec930cff8a06ddb442183c
#
_entry.id   effe2abbdfec930cff8a06ddb442183c
#
_cell.length_a   1.000
_cell.length_b   1.000
_cell.length_c   1.000
_cell.angle_alpha   90.00
_cell.angle_beta   90.00
_cell.angle_gamma   90.00
#
_symmetry.space_group_name_H-M   'P 1'
#
loop_
_entity.id
_entity.type
_entity.pdbx_description
1 polymer ?
#
loop_
_entity_poly.entity_id
_entity_poly.type
_entity_poly.pdbx_seq_one_letter_code
_entity_poly.pdbx_strand_id
1 'polypeptide(L)'
;MKLTEQEVNGRLIRLRNLERLYPIARERIIFLEQENKLLKQRINELEKKDKDKDQKIEAMAFQLEQITNKLFGKKPVNRVLEKKEKKERSILSYQRPLPKTITKTESHPVQAYTHCQGELHKKSVRVFFEEDIPLPIKTIVTRHEVEVGYCPTCKRQSSGCPIPPKKVTLGDNVKKYVCILSIANRLSHVQIQDHLNDVFGLHLSTGEIGNMLQEKADNLRPEYQTLKESVLSQAGTHYDETGWRVQEEEQGKYAWVATGTENNDTVFSLGRSRGKGNIDDIGKPKVGISDDYGAYKNSFLEHQLCWAHPQRKLRDLAESEEFGKRKKKRILATYQQFSNLYQNIRKRIGDEISPYLKTRFQSIFNQISESHNLDPTPLAKLKISLRKNKDKYFTFLDHPGIPIDNNKAERSLRPLVIKRKICFGSRTQRGAETTSILASVILSLKWNDPHDWFHKYLTLGI
;
A
#
# COMPACT_ATOMS: atom_id res chain seq x y z
N MET A 1 -54.19 69.74 4.93
CA MET A 1 -54.44 69.92 3.51
C MET A 1 -55.67 69.09 3.12
N LYS A 2 -56.78 69.71 2.77
CA LYS A 2 -57.99 68.98 2.33
C LYS A 2 -57.73 68.61 0.86
N LEU A 3 -57.87 67.31 0.54
CA LEU A 3 -57.79 66.82 -0.83
C LEU A 3 -58.87 67.41 -1.70
N THR A 4 -58.57 67.80 -2.90
CA THR A 4 -59.55 68.28 -3.84
C THR A 4 -60.47 67.13 -4.30
N GLU A 5 -61.70 67.48 -4.72
CA GLU A 5 -62.70 66.50 -5.15
C GLU A 5 -62.23 65.64 -6.34
N GLN A 6 -61.40 66.17 -7.19
CA GLN A 6 -60.71 65.46 -8.29
C GLN A 6 -59.67 64.44 -7.77
N GLU A 7 -58.92 64.75 -6.73
CA GLU A 7 -57.93 63.86 -6.15
C GLU A 7 -58.59 62.68 -5.40
N VAL A 8 -59.73 62.93 -4.74
CA VAL A 8 -60.57 61.91 -4.10
C VAL A 8 -61.14 60.95 -5.12
N ASN A 9 -61.74 61.47 -6.20
CA ASN A 9 -62.29 60.64 -7.29
C ASN A 9 -61.18 59.81 -8.00
N GLY A 10 -60.03 60.40 -8.23
CA GLY A 10 -58.88 59.66 -8.81
C GLY A 10 -58.41 58.52 -7.94
N ARG A 11 -58.41 58.70 -6.60
CA ARG A 11 -58.05 57.64 -5.64
C ARG A 11 -59.12 56.54 -5.58
N LEU A 12 -60.40 56.90 -5.64
CA LEU A 12 -61.53 55.96 -5.67
C LEU A 12 -61.50 55.06 -6.92
N ILE A 13 -61.21 55.62 -8.08
CA ILE A 13 -61.07 54.86 -9.32
C ILE A 13 -59.88 53.91 -9.25
N ARG A 14 -58.76 54.32 -8.66
CA ARG A 14 -57.57 53.43 -8.47
C ARG A 14 -57.90 52.32 -7.50
N LEU A 15 -58.58 52.58 -6.40
CA LEU A 15 -59.01 51.56 -5.43
C LEU A 15 -59.96 50.53 -6.07
N ARG A 16 -60.98 50.96 -6.82
CA ARG A 16 -61.85 50.04 -7.56
C ARG A 16 -61.15 49.19 -8.59
N ASN A 17 -60.13 49.73 -9.28
CA ASN A 17 -59.30 48.97 -10.21
C ASN A 17 -58.40 47.94 -9.45
N LEU A 18 -57.88 48.30 -8.29
CA LEU A 18 -57.10 47.40 -7.46
C LEU A 18 -57.99 46.28 -6.89
N GLU A 19 -59.21 46.61 -6.41
CA GLU A 19 -60.18 45.60 -5.93
C GLU A 19 -60.58 44.60 -7.03
N ARG A 20 -60.64 45.04 -8.28
CA ARG A 20 -60.97 44.15 -9.40
C ARG A 20 -59.78 43.31 -9.87
N LEU A 21 -58.55 43.81 -9.80
CA LEU A 21 -57.32 43.14 -10.23
C LEU A 21 -56.75 42.19 -9.15
N TYR A 22 -57.01 42.50 -7.87
CA TYR A 22 -56.49 41.73 -6.75
C TYR A 22 -56.89 40.24 -6.76
N PRO A 23 -58.16 39.85 -6.99
CA PRO A 23 -58.52 38.44 -7.07
C PRO A 23 -57.82 37.73 -8.22
N ILE A 24 -57.73 38.35 -9.38
CA ILE A 24 -57.05 37.76 -10.59
C ILE A 24 -55.56 37.55 -10.32
N ALA A 25 -54.89 38.51 -9.69
CA ALA A 25 -53.51 38.41 -9.33
C ALA A 25 -53.28 37.32 -8.28
N ARG A 26 -54.19 37.21 -7.29
CA ARG A 26 -54.14 36.17 -6.25
C ARG A 26 -54.30 34.75 -6.82
N GLU A 27 -55.24 34.54 -7.72
CA GLU A 27 -55.44 33.28 -8.42
C GLU A 27 -54.21 32.91 -9.24
N ARG A 28 -53.59 33.88 -9.91
CA ARG A 28 -52.37 33.66 -10.71
C ARG A 28 -51.17 33.33 -9.83
N ILE A 29 -51.04 33.93 -8.65
CA ILE A 29 -50.00 33.60 -7.67
C ILE A 29 -50.19 32.16 -7.17
N ILE A 30 -51.37 31.76 -6.77
CA ILE A 30 -51.69 30.41 -6.32
C ILE A 30 -51.36 29.38 -7.41
N PHE A 31 -51.76 29.67 -8.66
CA PHE A 31 -51.43 28.82 -9.79
C PHE A 31 -49.91 28.64 -9.98
N LEU A 32 -49.17 29.76 -9.97
CA LEU A 32 -47.70 29.72 -10.09
C LEU A 32 -47.00 29.04 -8.94
N GLU A 33 -47.50 29.15 -7.72
CA GLU A 33 -46.98 28.42 -6.55
C GLU A 33 -47.19 26.91 -6.69
N GLN A 34 -48.36 26.49 -7.21
CA GLN A 34 -48.62 25.06 -7.48
C GLN A 34 -47.71 24.54 -8.60
N GLU A 35 -47.56 25.29 -9.69
CA GLU A 35 -46.65 24.94 -10.80
C GLU A 35 -45.20 24.83 -10.33
N ASN A 36 -44.73 25.80 -9.54
CA ASN A 36 -43.40 25.77 -8.93
C ASN A 36 -43.18 24.56 -8.00
N LYS A 37 -44.21 24.19 -7.24
CA LYS A 37 -44.14 22.99 -6.39
C LYS A 37 -44.01 21.71 -7.23
N LEU A 38 -44.74 21.61 -8.33
CA LEU A 38 -44.67 20.48 -9.25
C LEU A 38 -43.29 20.41 -9.98
N LEU A 39 -42.79 21.55 -10.41
CA LEU A 39 -41.45 21.64 -11.04
C LEU A 39 -40.32 21.25 -10.08
N LYS A 40 -40.39 21.69 -8.83
CA LYS A 40 -39.45 21.29 -7.80
C LYS A 40 -39.46 19.77 -7.56
N GLN A 41 -40.64 19.16 -7.51
CA GLN A 41 -40.76 17.70 -7.39
C GLN A 41 -40.12 17.00 -8.61
N ARG A 42 -40.37 17.51 -9.81
CA ARG A 42 -39.80 16.96 -11.06
C ARG A 42 -38.28 17.08 -11.13
N ILE A 43 -37.75 18.21 -10.66
CA ILE A 43 -36.30 18.41 -10.57
C ILE A 43 -35.68 17.37 -9.63
N ASN A 44 -36.23 17.19 -8.43
CA ASN A 44 -35.73 16.21 -7.48
C ASN A 44 -35.79 14.76 -8.01
N GLU A 45 -36.84 14.40 -8.76
CA GLU A 45 -36.93 13.10 -9.43
C GLU A 45 -35.87 12.92 -10.51
N LEU A 46 -35.60 13.95 -11.30
CA LEU A 46 -34.58 13.93 -12.34
C LEU A 46 -33.17 13.84 -11.74
N GLU A 47 -32.89 14.61 -10.69
CA GLU A 47 -31.60 14.56 -9.98
C GLU A 47 -31.35 13.18 -9.35
N LYS A 48 -32.40 12.54 -8.82
CA LYS A 48 -32.29 11.17 -8.32
C LYS A 48 -31.98 10.18 -9.44
N LYS A 49 -32.67 10.31 -10.58
CA LYS A 49 -32.41 9.45 -11.76
C LYS A 49 -31.02 9.66 -12.37
N ASP A 50 -30.50 10.88 -12.34
CA ASP A 50 -29.14 11.18 -12.81
C ASP A 50 -28.08 10.58 -11.86
N LYS A 51 -28.28 10.68 -10.55
CA LYS A 51 -27.40 9.98 -9.57
C LYS A 51 -27.39 8.47 -9.77
N ASP A 52 -28.55 7.85 -10.03
CA ASP A 52 -28.65 6.41 -10.30
C ASP A 52 -27.97 6.04 -11.63
N LYS A 53 -28.02 6.92 -12.65
CA LYS A 53 -27.31 6.72 -13.91
C LYS A 53 -25.79 6.84 -13.74
N ASP A 54 -25.34 7.84 -12.99
CA ASP A 54 -23.91 8.06 -12.73
C ASP A 54 -23.30 6.86 -11.98
N GLN A 55 -24.04 6.30 -10.99
CA GLN A 55 -23.60 5.09 -10.29
C GLN A 55 -23.53 3.87 -11.24
N LYS A 56 -24.49 3.72 -12.17
CA LYS A 56 -24.46 2.65 -13.17
C LYS A 56 -23.31 2.82 -14.16
N ILE A 57 -23.03 4.05 -14.61
CA ILE A 57 -21.90 4.36 -15.50
C ILE A 57 -20.59 4.05 -14.81
N GLU A 58 -20.44 4.41 -13.54
CA GLU A 58 -19.25 4.13 -12.75
C GLU A 58 -19.03 2.61 -12.54
N ALA A 59 -20.11 1.88 -12.26
CA ALA A 59 -20.07 0.42 -12.15
C ALA A 59 -19.73 -0.26 -13.49
N MET A 60 -20.28 0.21 -14.59
CA MET A 60 -19.97 -0.31 -15.95
C MET A 60 -18.56 0.05 -16.38
N ALA A 61 -18.06 1.25 -16.08
CA ALA A 61 -16.68 1.66 -16.34
C ALA A 61 -15.70 0.78 -15.56
N PHE A 62 -15.99 0.49 -14.31
CA PHE A 62 -15.19 -0.43 -13.49
C PHE A 62 -15.19 -1.87 -14.04
N GLN A 63 -16.35 -2.37 -14.50
CA GLN A 63 -16.43 -3.69 -15.15
C GLN A 63 -15.67 -3.73 -16.47
N LEU A 64 -15.76 -2.68 -17.29
CA LEU A 64 -15.02 -2.54 -18.55
C LEU A 64 -13.52 -2.48 -18.30
N GLU A 65 -13.07 -1.77 -17.27
CA GLU A 65 -11.66 -1.74 -16.85
C GLU A 65 -11.17 -3.12 -16.40
N GLN A 66 -12.00 -3.86 -15.66
CA GLN A 66 -11.68 -5.23 -15.27
C GLN A 66 -11.60 -6.20 -16.48
N ILE A 67 -12.53 -6.09 -17.42
CA ILE A 67 -12.55 -6.90 -18.63
C ILE A 67 -11.37 -6.53 -19.54
N THR A 68 -11.10 -5.26 -19.72
CA THR A 68 -9.95 -4.77 -20.50
C THR A 68 -8.62 -5.21 -19.88
N ASN A 69 -8.51 -5.17 -18.56
CA ASN A 69 -7.33 -5.67 -17.83
C ASN A 69 -7.19 -7.20 -17.91
N LYS A 70 -8.30 -7.95 -18.01
CA LYS A 70 -8.30 -9.42 -18.19
C LYS A 70 -7.97 -9.83 -19.63
N LEU A 71 -8.48 -9.11 -20.63
CA LEU A 71 -8.35 -9.49 -22.04
C LEU A 71 -7.08 -8.96 -22.70
N PHE A 72 -6.62 -7.80 -22.30
CA PHE A 72 -5.52 -7.13 -22.99
C PHE A 72 -4.29 -6.87 -22.12
N GLY A 73 -4.29 -7.23 -20.83
CA GLY A 73 -3.24 -6.88 -19.89
C GLY A 73 -2.71 -5.46 -20.12
N LYS A 74 -2.51 -4.62 -19.18
CA LYS A 74 -1.94 -3.28 -19.44
C LYS A 74 -0.75 -3.45 -20.37
N LYS A 75 -0.91 -3.15 -21.67
CA LYS A 75 0.25 -2.90 -22.52
C LYS A 75 1.05 -1.85 -21.76
N PRO A 76 2.33 -2.07 -21.47
CA PRO A 76 3.14 -1.02 -20.88
C PRO A 76 2.94 0.18 -21.80
N VAL A 77 2.34 1.25 -21.24
CA VAL A 77 2.32 2.54 -21.91
C VAL A 77 3.77 2.76 -22.28
N ASN A 78 4.06 2.83 -23.58
CA ASN A 78 5.39 3.19 -24.06
C ASN A 78 5.70 4.55 -23.45
N ARG A 79 6.25 4.52 -22.22
CA ARG A 79 6.94 5.67 -21.71
C ARG A 79 8.01 5.94 -22.75
N VAL A 80 7.92 7.07 -23.40
CA VAL A 80 9.11 7.73 -23.94
C VAL A 80 9.94 8.05 -22.69
N LEU A 81 10.53 6.99 -22.13
CA LEU A 81 11.63 7.13 -21.21
C LEU A 81 12.70 7.75 -22.10
N GLU A 82 13.08 9.00 -21.82
CA GLU A 82 14.43 9.43 -22.19
C GLU A 82 15.30 8.22 -21.95
N LYS A 83 15.87 7.68 -23.02
CA LYS A 83 16.81 6.57 -22.93
C LYS A 83 17.94 7.08 -22.05
N LYS A 84 17.87 6.79 -20.74
CA LYS A 84 19.07 6.84 -19.92
C LYS A 84 20.02 5.94 -20.64
N GLU A 85 21.15 6.50 -21.09
CA GLU A 85 22.25 5.74 -21.64
C GLU A 85 22.44 4.51 -20.75
N LYS A 86 22.24 3.34 -21.34
CA LYS A 86 22.51 2.09 -20.63
C LYS A 86 24.00 2.13 -20.33
N LYS A 87 24.35 2.36 -19.06
CA LYS A 87 25.71 2.10 -18.61
C LYS A 87 26.03 0.69 -19.08
N GLU A 88 27.02 0.56 -19.94
CA GLU A 88 27.55 -0.75 -20.33
C GLU A 88 27.94 -1.47 -19.04
N ARG A 89 27.22 -2.51 -18.72
CA ARG A 89 27.53 -3.35 -17.57
C ARG A 89 28.70 -4.20 -18.01
N SER A 90 29.85 -4.12 -17.31
CA SER A 90 30.99 -4.98 -17.60
C SER A 90 30.56 -6.45 -17.54
N ILE A 91 31.09 -7.30 -18.40
CA ILE A 91 30.84 -8.75 -18.43
C ILE A 91 31.09 -9.36 -17.03
N LEU A 92 32.05 -8.84 -16.28
CA LEU A 92 32.35 -9.23 -14.89
C LEU A 92 31.20 -9.03 -13.91
N SER A 93 30.28 -8.11 -14.19
CA SER A 93 29.11 -7.87 -13.29
C SER A 93 28.08 -8.99 -13.30
N TYR A 94 28.18 -9.95 -14.21
CA TYR A 94 27.29 -11.12 -14.32
C TYR A 94 27.95 -12.42 -13.83
N GLN A 95 29.20 -12.40 -13.44
CA GLN A 95 29.86 -13.59 -12.91
C GLN A 95 29.44 -13.84 -11.46
N ARG A 96 29.16 -15.11 -11.17
CA ARG A 96 28.88 -15.53 -9.79
C ARG A 96 30.16 -15.40 -8.96
N PRO A 97 30.08 -14.97 -7.70
CA PRO A 97 31.24 -14.97 -6.83
C PRO A 97 31.75 -16.41 -6.61
N LEU A 98 33.05 -16.55 -6.41
CA LEU A 98 33.60 -17.85 -6.06
C LEU A 98 33.04 -18.36 -4.73
N PRO A 99 32.69 -19.65 -4.62
CA PRO A 99 32.19 -20.22 -3.39
C PRO A 99 33.24 -20.16 -2.28
N LYS A 100 32.81 -19.79 -1.06
CA LYS A 100 33.68 -19.71 0.11
C LYS A 100 33.98 -21.09 0.73
N THR A 101 33.09 -22.04 0.52
CA THR A 101 33.18 -23.38 1.10
C THR A 101 33.04 -24.43 0.02
N ILE A 102 33.92 -25.41 0.03
CA ILE A 102 33.92 -26.54 -0.92
C ILE A 102 33.52 -27.78 -0.13
N THR A 103 32.42 -28.43 -0.54
CA THR A 103 31.89 -29.65 0.10
C THR A 103 32.49 -30.92 -0.48
N LYS A 104 32.86 -30.91 -1.77
CA LYS A 104 33.41 -32.06 -2.45
C LYS A 104 34.40 -31.60 -3.53
N THR A 105 35.50 -32.34 -3.71
CA THR A 105 36.44 -32.11 -4.80
C THR A 105 36.47 -33.34 -5.69
N GLU A 106 36.22 -33.17 -6.96
CA GLU A 106 36.35 -34.24 -7.96
C GLU A 106 37.52 -33.98 -8.87
N SER A 107 38.31 -35.01 -9.15
CA SER A 107 39.43 -34.94 -10.05
C SER A 107 39.11 -35.66 -11.37
N HIS A 108 39.29 -34.96 -12.45
CA HIS A 108 39.03 -35.49 -13.80
C HIS A 108 40.40 -35.65 -14.54
N PRO A 109 41.09 -36.78 -14.35
CA PRO A 109 42.37 -37.01 -15.04
C PRO A 109 42.13 -37.28 -16.50
N VAL A 110 42.97 -36.69 -17.36
CA VAL A 110 42.97 -36.99 -18.77
C VAL A 110 43.86 -38.24 -19.00
N GLN A 111 43.24 -39.31 -19.53
CA GLN A 111 43.93 -40.58 -19.72
C GLN A 111 44.70 -40.66 -21.06
N ALA A 112 44.13 -40.13 -22.15
CA ALA A 112 44.73 -40.13 -23.47
C ALA A 112 44.15 -38.99 -24.30
N TYR A 113 44.88 -38.58 -25.35
CA TYR A 113 44.38 -37.62 -26.31
C TYR A 113 43.26 -38.21 -27.16
N THR A 114 42.10 -37.64 -27.11
CA THR A 114 40.86 -38.22 -27.72
C THR A 114 40.93 -38.36 -29.26
N HIS A 115 41.78 -37.59 -29.93
CA HIS A 115 41.85 -37.59 -31.39
C HIS A 115 42.85 -38.63 -31.95
N CYS A 116 43.96 -38.88 -31.28
CA CYS A 116 44.99 -39.82 -31.78
C CYS A 116 45.43 -40.87 -30.75
N GLN A 117 44.85 -40.90 -29.54
CA GLN A 117 45.17 -41.81 -28.44
C GLN A 117 46.64 -41.72 -27.92
N GLY A 118 47.39 -40.69 -28.33
CA GLY A 118 48.74 -40.47 -27.87
C GLY A 118 48.81 -40.09 -26.39
N GLU A 119 49.99 -40.31 -25.78
CA GLU A 119 50.24 -39.87 -24.37
C GLU A 119 50.16 -38.37 -24.24
N LEU A 120 49.49 -37.94 -23.18
CA LEU A 120 49.34 -36.53 -22.86
C LEU A 120 50.31 -36.10 -21.76
N HIS A 121 51.05 -35.06 -22.00
CA HIS A 121 51.84 -34.40 -20.96
C HIS A 121 50.97 -33.36 -20.24
N LYS A 122 50.78 -33.53 -18.94
CA LYS A 122 50.02 -32.63 -18.09
C LYS A 122 50.66 -31.24 -18.07
N LYS A 123 50.04 -30.24 -18.71
CA LYS A 123 50.52 -28.86 -18.75
C LYS A 123 49.89 -27.96 -17.70
N SER A 124 48.60 -28.13 -17.40
CA SER A 124 47.88 -27.27 -16.42
C SER A 124 46.66 -27.93 -15.87
N VAL A 125 46.24 -27.51 -14.66
CA VAL A 125 44.96 -27.85 -14.07
C VAL A 125 44.06 -26.62 -14.19
N ARG A 126 42.89 -26.79 -14.79
CA ARG A 126 41.82 -25.75 -14.75
C ARG A 126 40.82 -26.15 -13.71
N VAL A 127 40.37 -25.17 -12.89
CA VAL A 127 39.42 -25.36 -11.83
C VAL A 127 38.13 -24.65 -12.19
N PHE A 128 36.99 -25.29 -12.05
CA PHE A 128 35.66 -24.69 -12.08
C PHE A 128 34.85 -25.18 -10.87
N PHE A 129 33.82 -24.48 -10.52
CA PHE A 129 32.95 -24.80 -9.40
C PHE A 129 31.51 -25.03 -9.90
N GLU A 130 30.88 -26.07 -9.41
CA GLU A 130 29.50 -26.41 -9.62
C GLU A 130 28.77 -26.31 -8.30
N GLU A 131 27.70 -25.50 -8.25
CA GLU A 131 26.84 -25.38 -7.07
C GLU A 131 25.52 -26.09 -7.40
N ASP A 132 25.19 -27.12 -6.63
CA ASP A 132 24.00 -27.91 -6.84
C ASP A 132 23.20 -28.11 -5.55
N ILE A 133 21.94 -28.53 -5.66
CA ILE A 133 21.03 -28.82 -4.56
C ILE A 133 20.89 -30.34 -4.44
N PRO A 134 21.11 -30.92 -3.24
CA PRO A 134 20.94 -32.35 -3.02
C PRO A 134 19.46 -32.72 -3.07
N LEU A 135 18.99 -33.25 -4.17
CA LEU A 135 17.62 -33.73 -4.33
C LEU A 135 17.60 -35.28 -4.37
N PRO A 136 16.60 -35.93 -3.77
CA PRO A 136 15.51 -35.37 -2.94
C PRO A 136 16.01 -34.93 -1.55
N ILE A 137 15.41 -33.84 -1.04
CA ILE A 137 15.69 -33.37 0.32
C ILE A 137 15.02 -34.32 1.32
N LYS A 138 15.81 -34.96 2.19
CA LYS A 138 15.29 -35.88 3.21
C LYS A 138 14.93 -35.13 4.48
N THR A 139 13.75 -35.40 5.03
CA THR A 139 13.35 -34.91 6.35
C THR A 139 14.08 -35.66 7.47
N ILE A 140 14.36 -34.93 8.54
CA ILE A 140 14.92 -35.55 9.75
C ILE A 140 13.77 -36.03 10.63
N VAL A 141 13.71 -37.32 10.94
CA VAL A 141 12.74 -37.93 11.86
C VAL A 141 13.43 -38.33 13.13
N THR A 142 13.04 -37.70 14.23
CA THR A 142 13.57 -38.02 15.57
C THR A 142 12.55 -38.81 16.35
N ARG A 143 12.94 -39.99 16.88
CA ARG A 143 12.16 -40.76 17.83
C ARG A 143 12.53 -40.34 19.25
N HIS A 144 11.56 -39.82 20.00
CA HIS A 144 11.71 -39.44 21.39
C HIS A 144 11.21 -40.60 22.30
N GLU A 145 12.04 -41.10 23.18
CA GLU A 145 11.68 -42.05 24.21
C GLU A 145 11.64 -41.30 25.55
N VAL A 146 10.47 -41.20 26.16
CA VAL A 146 10.24 -40.38 27.35
C VAL A 146 9.90 -41.30 28.51
N GLU A 147 10.75 -41.31 29.53
CA GLU A 147 10.45 -42.01 30.76
C GLU A 147 9.37 -41.30 31.57
N VAL A 148 8.41 -42.07 32.07
CA VAL A 148 7.31 -41.58 32.92
C VAL A 148 7.37 -42.29 34.25
N GLY A 149 7.65 -41.54 35.31
CA GLY A 149 7.68 -42.04 36.69
C GLY A 149 6.38 -41.72 37.44
N TYR A 150 6.01 -42.57 38.40
CA TYR A 150 4.90 -42.35 39.31
C TYR A 150 5.42 -42.20 40.76
N CYS A 151 5.00 -41.13 41.43
CA CYS A 151 5.33 -40.90 42.84
C CYS A 151 4.21 -41.45 43.72
N PRO A 152 4.48 -42.50 44.53
CA PRO A 152 3.47 -43.10 45.41
C PRO A 152 3.05 -42.17 46.56
N THR A 153 3.90 -41.23 46.95
CA THR A 153 3.65 -40.29 48.06
C THR A 153 2.65 -39.21 47.67
N CYS A 154 2.86 -38.51 46.52
CA CYS A 154 1.95 -37.47 46.06
C CYS A 154 0.93 -37.96 45.03
N LYS A 155 0.96 -39.23 44.63
CA LYS A 155 0.09 -39.89 43.65
C LYS A 155 0.04 -39.17 42.28
N ARG A 156 1.16 -38.57 41.87
CA ARG A 156 1.29 -37.84 40.59
C ARG A 156 2.30 -38.54 39.69
N GLN A 157 2.05 -38.42 38.38
CA GLN A 157 3.01 -38.81 37.35
C GLN A 157 3.90 -37.63 36.99
N SER A 158 5.16 -37.91 36.68
CA SER A 158 6.12 -36.97 36.14
C SER A 158 6.81 -37.61 34.93
N SER A 159 7.06 -36.86 33.91
CA SER A 159 7.77 -37.30 32.71
C SER A 159 9.07 -36.50 32.52
N GLY A 160 10.06 -37.12 31.89
CA GLY A 160 11.37 -36.50 31.64
C GLY A 160 11.33 -35.28 30.76
N CYS A 161 10.27 -35.16 29.92
CA CYS A 161 9.95 -33.97 29.19
C CYS A 161 8.43 -33.88 28.95
N PRO A 162 7.87 -32.71 28.52
CA PRO A 162 6.47 -32.60 28.14
C PRO A 162 6.13 -33.55 26.99
N ILE A 163 5.11 -34.42 27.20
CA ILE A 163 4.63 -35.33 26.15
C ILE A 163 3.57 -34.64 25.33
N PRO A 164 3.78 -34.44 24.00
CA PRO A 164 2.78 -33.83 23.15
C PRO A 164 1.55 -34.74 23.02
N PRO A 165 0.34 -34.15 22.85
CA PRO A 165 -0.90 -34.94 22.75
C PRO A 165 -0.97 -35.79 21.47
N LYS A 166 -0.25 -35.40 20.41
CA LYS A 166 -0.15 -36.18 19.16
C LYS A 166 1.11 -37.05 19.16
N LYS A 167 0.99 -38.28 18.67
CA LYS A 167 2.14 -39.22 18.53
C LYS A 167 3.19 -38.74 17.51
N VAL A 168 2.77 -37.96 16.51
CA VAL A 168 3.66 -37.35 15.49
C VAL A 168 3.47 -35.86 15.56
N THR A 169 4.57 -35.14 15.73
CA THR A 169 4.61 -33.67 15.79
C THR A 169 5.55 -33.14 14.73
N LEU A 170 5.34 -31.88 14.36
CA LEU A 170 6.22 -31.19 13.44
C LEU A 170 7.23 -30.34 14.20
N GLY A 171 8.48 -30.45 13.80
CA GLY A 171 9.57 -29.67 14.36
C GLY A 171 9.44 -28.18 14.09
N ASP A 172 10.12 -27.38 14.89
CA ASP A 172 10.05 -25.92 14.85
C ASP A 172 10.52 -25.34 13.49
N ASN A 173 11.55 -25.94 12.89
CA ASN A 173 12.06 -25.52 11.59
C ASN A 173 11.01 -25.63 10.47
N VAL A 174 10.17 -26.68 10.51
CA VAL A 174 9.05 -26.80 9.55
C VAL A 174 8.06 -25.66 9.71
N LYS A 175 7.69 -25.35 10.95
CA LYS A 175 6.75 -24.27 11.27
C LYS A 175 7.31 -22.90 10.86
N LYS A 176 8.58 -22.63 11.16
CA LYS A 176 9.28 -21.40 10.72
C LYS A 176 9.36 -21.31 9.20
N TYR A 177 9.66 -22.41 8.52
CA TYR A 177 9.73 -22.45 7.06
C TYR A 177 8.37 -22.19 6.41
N VAL A 178 7.28 -22.73 6.95
CA VAL A 178 5.90 -22.43 6.53
C VAL A 178 5.61 -20.93 6.60
N CYS A 179 6.07 -20.25 7.65
CA CYS A 179 5.92 -18.79 7.77
C CYS A 179 6.68 -18.05 6.66
N ILE A 180 7.90 -18.47 6.34
CA ILE A 180 8.71 -17.90 5.25
C ILE A 180 8.02 -18.09 3.91
N LEU A 181 7.53 -19.30 3.60
CA LEU A 181 6.80 -19.60 2.39
C LEU A 181 5.54 -18.74 2.25
N SER A 182 4.79 -18.60 3.35
CA SER A 182 3.57 -17.79 3.36
C SER A 182 3.84 -16.30 3.17
N ILE A 183 4.82 -15.73 3.84
CA ILE A 183 5.05 -14.28 3.90
C ILE A 183 6.08 -13.81 2.89
N ALA A 184 7.31 -14.30 2.98
CA ALA A 184 8.40 -13.85 2.11
C ALA A 184 8.22 -14.30 0.67
N ASN A 185 7.70 -15.54 0.46
CA ASN A 185 7.43 -16.11 -0.85
C ASN A 185 5.98 -15.89 -1.32
N ARG A 186 5.09 -15.43 -0.40
CA ARG A 186 3.69 -15.06 -0.67
C ARG A 186 2.79 -16.22 -1.13
N LEU A 187 3.18 -17.46 -0.89
CA LEU A 187 2.42 -18.65 -1.28
C LEU A 187 1.08 -18.73 -0.54
N SER A 188 0.07 -19.29 -1.21
CA SER A 188 -1.19 -19.71 -0.59
C SER A 188 -1.00 -20.99 0.23
N HIS A 189 -1.96 -21.33 1.10
CA HIS A 189 -1.86 -22.56 1.91
C HIS A 189 -1.80 -23.83 1.05
N VAL A 190 -2.53 -23.84 -0.08
CA VAL A 190 -2.49 -24.97 -1.03
C VAL A 190 -1.09 -25.10 -1.66
N GLN A 191 -0.52 -23.98 -2.14
CA GLN A 191 0.82 -24.01 -2.72
C GLN A 191 1.90 -24.39 -1.70
N ILE A 192 1.74 -24.05 -0.40
CA ILE A 192 2.62 -24.49 0.67
C ILE A 192 2.47 -26.00 0.89
N GLN A 193 1.23 -26.49 0.91
CA GLN A 193 0.92 -27.92 1.03
C GLN A 193 1.59 -28.72 -0.07
N ASP A 194 1.39 -28.32 -1.35
CA ASP A 194 1.98 -28.98 -2.52
C ASP A 194 3.52 -28.97 -2.42
N HIS A 195 4.10 -27.79 -2.13
CA HIS A 195 5.56 -27.66 -1.99
C HIS A 195 6.15 -28.56 -0.90
N LEU A 196 5.52 -28.65 0.28
CA LEU A 196 6.00 -29.51 1.37
C LEU A 196 5.84 -30.98 1.05
N ASN A 197 4.76 -31.36 0.38
CA ASN A 197 4.56 -32.74 -0.09
C ASN A 197 5.59 -33.13 -1.15
N ASP A 198 5.74 -32.32 -2.20
CA ASP A 198 6.54 -32.70 -3.37
C ASP A 198 8.04 -32.66 -3.09
N VAL A 199 8.50 -31.68 -2.30
CA VAL A 199 9.94 -31.48 -2.03
C VAL A 199 10.44 -32.27 -0.80
N PHE A 200 9.61 -32.40 0.24
CA PHE A 200 10.01 -32.96 1.53
C PHE A 200 9.26 -34.23 1.93
N GLY A 201 8.25 -34.64 1.17
CA GLY A 201 7.37 -35.76 1.52
C GLY A 201 6.53 -35.52 2.79
N LEU A 202 6.29 -34.24 3.15
CA LEU A 202 5.51 -33.86 4.32
C LEU A 202 4.05 -33.62 3.94
N HIS A 203 3.19 -34.57 4.28
CA HIS A 203 1.75 -34.50 4.00
C HIS A 203 1.02 -33.71 5.08
N LEU A 204 0.72 -32.44 4.80
CA LEU A 204 0.03 -31.53 5.72
C LEU A 204 -1.31 -31.09 5.14
N SER A 205 -2.29 -30.86 6.01
CA SER A 205 -3.52 -30.20 5.59
C SER A 205 -3.38 -28.67 5.56
N THR A 206 -4.18 -28.00 4.75
CA THR A 206 -4.24 -26.52 4.74
C THR A 206 -4.67 -25.94 6.07
N GLY A 207 -5.47 -26.67 6.86
CA GLY A 207 -5.85 -26.29 8.23
C GLY A 207 -4.67 -26.35 9.19
N GLU A 208 -3.82 -27.39 9.08
CA GLU A 208 -2.61 -27.52 9.90
C GLU A 208 -1.58 -26.42 9.58
N ILE A 209 -1.43 -26.06 8.30
CA ILE A 209 -0.62 -24.92 7.88
C ILE A 209 -1.16 -23.64 8.52
N GLY A 210 -2.48 -23.43 8.52
CA GLY A 210 -3.12 -22.27 9.17
C GLY A 210 -2.83 -22.23 10.69
N ASN A 211 -2.92 -23.37 11.36
CA ASN A 211 -2.62 -23.48 12.81
C ASN A 211 -1.15 -23.17 13.13
N MET A 212 -0.20 -23.65 12.31
CA MET A 212 1.22 -23.35 12.47
C MET A 212 1.52 -21.85 12.30
N LEU A 213 0.93 -21.23 11.28
CA LEU A 213 1.07 -19.80 11.06
C LEU A 213 0.56 -19.00 12.27
N GLN A 214 -0.58 -19.41 12.81
CA GLN A 214 -1.18 -18.78 13.96
C GLN A 214 -0.35 -18.96 15.23
N GLU A 215 0.12 -20.18 15.53
CA GLU A 215 1.01 -20.48 16.67
C GLU A 215 2.26 -19.58 16.62
N LYS A 216 2.91 -19.50 15.46
CA LYS A 216 4.09 -18.66 15.30
C LYS A 216 3.79 -17.16 15.38
N ALA A 217 2.65 -16.70 14.89
CA ALA A 217 2.23 -15.32 15.07
C ALA A 217 1.98 -14.98 16.54
N ASP A 218 1.34 -15.89 17.30
CA ASP A 218 1.10 -15.67 18.72
C ASP A 218 2.43 -15.58 19.50
N ASN A 219 3.42 -16.40 19.16
CA ASN A 219 4.76 -16.35 19.76
C ASN A 219 5.51 -15.04 19.40
N LEU A 220 5.26 -14.46 18.22
CA LEU A 220 5.90 -13.23 17.73
C LEU A 220 5.17 -11.93 18.13
N ARG A 221 4.16 -11.99 19.00
CA ARG A 221 3.48 -10.79 19.52
C ARG A 221 4.41 -9.80 20.23
N PRO A 222 5.37 -10.24 21.07
CA PRO A 222 6.32 -9.34 21.70
C PRO A 222 7.17 -8.58 20.66
N GLU A 223 7.72 -9.28 19.67
CA GLU A 223 8.53 -8.69 18.59
C GLU A 223 7.70 -7.72 17.74
N TYR A 224 6.44 -8.06 17.48
CA TYR A 224 5.52 -7.17 16.78
C TYR A 224 5.28 -5.88 17.57
N GLN A 225 5.16 -5.95 18.90
CA GLN A 225 5.01 -4.78 19.75
C GLN A 225 6.29 -3.93 19.76
N THR A 226 7.46 -4.56 19.88
CA THR A 226 8.76 -3.88 19.80
C THR A 226 8.92 -3.15 18.44
N LEU A 227 8.48 -3.77 17.34
CA LEU A 227 8.48 -3.10 16.03
C LEU A 227 7.56 -1.90 15.99
N LYS A 228 6.38 -1.94 16.62
CA LYS A 228 5.51 -0.76 16.73
C LYS A 228 6.21 0.39 17.43
N GLU A 229 6.83 0.12 18.55
CA GLU A 229 7.59 1.12 19.33
C GLU A 229 8.76 1.68 18.52
N SER A 230 9.52 0.81 17.84
CA SER A 230 10.62 1.22 16.95
C SER A 230 10.15 2.13 15.83
N VAL A 231 9.06 1.78 15.13
CA VAL A 231 8.53 2.60 14.03
C VAL A 231 8.05 3.96 14.51
N LEU A 232 7.44 4.03 15.69
CA LEU A 232 6.88 5.27 16.24
C LEU A 232 7.93 6.19 16.88
N SER A 233 9.06 5.65 17.33
CA SER A 233 10.15 6.42 17.93
C SER A 233 11.04 7.12 16.92
N GLN A 234 10.94 6.78 15.63
CA GLN A 234 11.74 7.40 14.57
C GLN A 234 11.30 8.85 14.31
N ALA A 235 12.16 9.64 13.66
CA ALA A 235 11.88 11.03 13.34
C ALA A 235 10.56 11.20 12.55
N GLY A 236 10.21 10.24 11.72
CA GLY A 236 8.95 10.19 11.00
C GLY A 236 8.50 8.79 10.63
N THR A 237 7.21 8.64 10.35
CA THR A 237 6.60 7.38 9.97
C THR A 237 5.72 7.56 8.75
N HIS A 238 5.96 6.75 7.74
CA HIS A 238 5.13 6.67 6.53
C HIS A 238 3.89 5.80 6.77
N TYR A 239 2.73 6.28 6.35
CA TYR A 239 1.46 5.55 6.41
C TYR A 239 0.85 5.40 5.02
N ASP A 240 0.29 4.23 4.75
CA ASP A 240 -0.50 3.97 3.55
C ASP A 240 -1.48 2.82 3.80
N GLU A 241 -2.50 2.69 2.95
CA GLU A 241 -3.46 1.60 3.06
C GLU A 241 -3.80 1.01 1.69
N THR A 242 -4.21 -0.26 1.69
CA THR A 242 -4.73 -0.95 0.51
C THR A 242 -5.89 -1.86 0.89
N GLY A 243 -6.83 -2.11 -0.03
CA GLY A 243 -7.92 -3.04 0.25
C GLY A 243 -7.37 -4.42 0.64
N TRP A 244 -7.98 -5.05 1.65
CA TRP A 244 -7.72 -6.43 2.08
C TRP A 244 -9.02 -7.11 2.43
N ARG A 245 -9.38 -8.16 1.72
CA ARG A 245 -10.63 -8.88 1.96
C ARG A 245 -10.51 -9.78 3.18
N VAL A 246 -11.52 -9.74 4.06
CA VAL A 246 -11.75 -10.74 5.11
C VAL A 246 -13.10 -11.39 4.80
N GLN A 247 -13.12 -12.70 4.58
CA GLN A 247 -14.28 -13.37 3.98
C GLN A 247 -15.50 -13.43 4.91
N GLU A 248 -15.26 -13.56 6.22
CA GLU A 248 -16.34 -13.56 7.22
C GLU A 248 -16.98 -12.18 7.45
N GLU A 249 -16.43 -11.11 6.84
CA GLU A 249 -16.87 -9.74 7.02
C GLU A 249 -17.56 -9.23 5.76
N GLU A 250 -18.75 -8.71 5.87
CA GLU A 250 -19.51 -8.16 4.73
C GLU A 250 -18.91 -6.84 4.22
N GLN A 251 -18.36 -6.03 5.12
CA GLN A 251 -17.79 -4.74 4.77
C GLN A 251 -16.35 -4.88 4.24
N GLY A 252 -16.01 -4.04 3.27
CA GLY A 252 -14.66 -3.97 2.74
C GLY A 252 -13.63 -3.64 3.82
N LYS A 253 -12.61 -4.51 3.95
CA LYS A 253 -11.50 -4.34 4.90
C LYS A 253 -10.24 -3.87 4.18
N TYR A 254 -9.29 -3.38 4.95
CA TYR A 254 -8.05 -2.80 4.47
C TYR A 254 -6.86 -3.36 5.23
N ALA A 255 -5.72 -3.34 4.57
CA ALA A 255 -4.41 -3.51 5.16
C ALA A 255 -3.74 -2.14 5.27
N TRP A 256 -3.36 -1.78 6.47
CA TRP A 256 -2.63 -0.56 6.79
C TRP A 256 -1.16 -0.88 6.98
N VAL A 257 -0.30 0.05 6.63
CA VAL A 257 1.14 -0.04 6.86
C VAL A 257 1.63 1.22 7.54
N ALA A 258 2.53 1.03 8.49
CA ALA A 258 3.37 2.08 9.05
C ALA A 258 4.83 1.66 8.92
N THR A 259 5.67 2.49 8.32
CA THR A 259 7.10 2.20 8.14
C THR A 259 7.95 3.40 8.53
N GLY A 260 9.00 3.17 9.30
CA GLY A 260 9.87 4.23 9.80
C GLY A 260 10.68 4.90 8.70
N THR A 261 11.17 6.12 8.93
CA THR A 261 12.00 6.85 7.97
C THR A 261 13.46 6.45 8.02
N GLU A 262 13.99 6.08 9.19
CA GLU A 262 15.42 5.86 9.45
C GLU A 262 15.89 4.45 9.11
N ASN A 263 15.05 3.45 9.34
CA ASN A 263 15.28 2.05 9.00
C ASN A 263 14.10 1.46 8.22
N ASN A 264 14.11 0.15 7.95
CA ASN A 264 13.03 -0.52 7.24
C ASN A 264 12.05 -1.25 8.17
N ASP A 265 12.02 -0.91 9.46
CA ASP A 265 11.02 -1.43 10.37
C ASP A 265 9.64 -1.06 9.88
N THR A 266 8.79 -2.05 9.79
CA THR A 266 7.47 -1.91 9.18
C THR A 266 6.44 -2.70 9.95
N VAL A 267 5.33 -2.05 10.24
CA VAL A 267 4.18 -2.64 10.93
C VAL A 267 3.01 -2.71 9.96
N PHE A 268 2.42 -3.87 9.84
CA PHE A 268 1.19 -4.09 9.10
C PHE A 268 0.03 -4.33 10.06
N SER A 269 -1.16 -3.82 9.72
CA SER A 269 -2.42 -4.08 10.42
C SER A 269 -3.50 -4.38 9.39
N LEU A 270 -3.91 -5.64 9.29
CA LEU A 270 -4.83 -6.16 8.28
C LEU A 270 -6.21 -6.41 8.86
N GLY A 271 -7.22 -6.47 7.97
CA GLY A 271 -8.59 -6.76 8.36
C GLY A 271 -9.27 -5.60 9.06
N ARG A 272 -8.81 -4.38 8.84
CA ARG A 272 -9.32 -3.16 9.48
C ARG A 272 -10.25 -2.39 8.54
N SER A 273 -11.07 -1.50 9.12
CA SER A 273 -11.87 -0.55 8.34
C SER A 273 -10.96 0.45 7.60
N ARG A 274 -11.51 1.33 6.78
CA ARG A 274 -10.77 2.44 6.17
C ARG A 274 -10.77 3.71 7.05
N GLY A 275 -11.22 3.60 8.30
CA GLY A 275 -11.41 4.73 9.20
C GLY A 275 -10.14 5.14 9.96
N LYS A 276 -10.21 6.33 10.58
CA LYS A 276 -9.13 6.96 11.35
C LYS A 276 -8.64 6.09 12.54
N GLY A 277 -9.52 5.33 13.20
CA GLY A 277 -9.18 4.52 14.38
C GLY A 277 -8.03 3.53 14.16
N ASN A 278 -7.73 3.16 12.91
CA ASN A 278 -6.62 2.25 12.61
C ASN A 278 -5.25 2.87 12.81
N ILE A 279 -5.15 4.19 12.67
CA ILE A 279 -3.92 4.93 12.96
C ILE A 279 -3.71 4.95 14.48
N ASP A 280 -4.79 5.12 15.25
CA ASP A 280 -4.72 5.07 16.70
C ASP A 280 -4.28 3.67 17.21
N ASP A 281 -4.73 2.58 16.54
CA ASP A 281 -4.33 1.19 16.84
C ASP A 281 -2.85 0.92 16.56
N ILE A 282 -2.29 1.47 15.49
CA ILE A 282 -0.85 1.36 15.18
C ILE A 282 -0.06 2.25 16.12
N GLY A 283 -0.51 3.49 16.32
CA GLY A 283 0.11 4.53 17.13
C GLY A 283 0.31 5.81 16.35
N LYS A 284 0.57 6.92 17.07
CA LYS A 284 0.77 8.25 16.50
C LYS A 284 2.25 8.64 16.58
N PRO A 285 2.94 8.78 15.45
CA PRO A 285 4.30 9.27 15.43
C PRO A 285 4.36 10.77 15.66
N LYS A 286 5.57 11.30 15.88
CA LYS A 286 5.81 12.74 15.92
C LYS A 286 5.45 13.37 14.58
N VAL A 287 6.00 12.87 13.47
CA VAL A 287 5.69 13.31 12.09
C VAL A 287 5.12 12.13 11.31
N GLY A 288 3.88 12.25 10.86
CA GLY A 288 3.25 11.28 9.95
C GLY A 288 3.41 11.70 8.49
N ILE A 289 3.78 10.77 7.62
CA ILE A 289 3.95 11.01 6.18
C ILE A 289 2.90 10.18 5.45
N SER A 290 2.01 10.81 4.70
CA SER A 290 0.94 10.11 3.96
C SER A 290 0.47 10.89 2.74
N ASP A 291 -0.52 10.37 2.05
CA ASP A 291 -1.30 11.13 1.07
C ASP A 291 -2.35 12.04 1.75
N ASP A 292 -3.16 12.76 0.94
CA ASP A 292 -4.25 13.65 1.41
C ASP A 292 -5.58 12.89 1.64
N TYR A 293 -5.53 11.59 1.97
CA TYR A 293 -6.75 10.85 2.30
C TYR A 293 -7.36 11.29 3.63
N GLY A 294 -8.68 11.29 3.69
CA GLY A 294 -9.43 11.84 4.83
C GLY A 294 -9.12 11.23 6.20
N ALA A 295 -8.75 9.92 6.25
CA ALA A 295 -8.41 9.24 7.49
C ALA A 295 -7.16 9.81 8.17
N TYR A 296 -6.22 10.38 7.40
CA TYR A 296 -4.99 10.97 7.93
C TYR A 296 -5.17 12.39 8.46
N LYS A 297 -6.33 13.03 8.20
CA LYS A 297 -6.60 14.38 8.68
C LYS A 297 -6.65 14.41 10.20
N ASN A 298 -5.80 15.25 10.80
CA ASN A 298 -5.71 15.41 12.26
C ASN A 298 -5.38 14.10 13.02
N SER A 299 -4.70 13.17 12.38
CA SER A 299 -4.28 11.90 12.99
C SER A 299 -2.86 11.94 13.52
N PHE A 300 -2.06 12.89 13.09
CA PHE A 300 -0.67 13.07 13.50
C PHE A 300 -0.48 14.41 14.22
N LEU A 301 0.54 14.52 15.06
CA LEU A 301 0.93 15.80 15.68
C LEU A 301 1.39 16.75 14.58
N GLU A 302 2.27 16.28 13.71
CA GLU A 302 2.74 16.97 12.53
C GLU A 302 2.57 16.06 11.30
N HIS A 303 2.20 16.65 10.18
CA HIS A 303 1.81 15.87 9.00
C HIS A 303 2.55 16.36 7.75
N GLN A 304 3.40 15.52 7.18
CA GLN A 304 4.00 15.74 5.87
C GLN A 304 3.16 15.09 4.77
N LEU A 305 2.61 15.90 3.89
CA LEU A 305 1.88 15.39 2.71
C LEU A 305 2.84 15.01 1.58
N CYS A 306 2.52 13.92 0.91
CA CYS A 306 3.29 13.37 -0.19
C CYS A 306 3.24 14.24 -1.45
N TRP A 307 4.38 14.78 -1.89
CA TRP A 307 4.50 15.57 -3.12
C TRP A 307 4.30 14.76 -4.42
N ALA A 308 4.56 13.46 -4.38
CA ALA A 308 4.40 12.60 -5.56
C ALA A 308 2.93 12.43 -5.99
N HIS A 309 1.96 12.53 -5.07
CA HIS A 309 0.54 12.39 -5.37
C HIS A 309 -0.01 13.56 -6.22
N PRO A 310 0.16 14.85 -5.85
CA PRO A 310 -0.21 15.95 -6.73
C PRO A 310 0.51 15.91 -8.08
N GLN A 311 1.79 15.56 -8.10
CA GLN A 311 2.53 15.43 -9.36
C GLN A 311 1.92 14.38 -10.29
N ARG A 312 1.56 13.20 -9.76
CA ARG A 312 0.86 12.16 -10.53
C ARG A 312 -0.49 12.65 -11.05
N LYS A 313 -1.31 13.29 -10.19
CA LYS A 313 -2.60 13.87 -10.59
C LYS A 313 -2.46 14.93 -11.70
N LEU A 314 -1.48 15.82 -11.59
CA LEU A 314 -1.21 16.83 -12.61
C LEU A 314 -0.76 16.21 -13.93
N ARG A 315 0.07 15.17 -13.87
CA ARG A 315 0.50 14.43 -15.07
C ARG A 315 -0.70 13.74 -15.74
N ASP A 316 -1.51 13.04 -14.99
CA ASP A 316 -2.65 12.29 -15.50
C ASP A 316 -3.68 13.26 -16.15
N LEU A 317 -3.89 14.44 -15.56
CA LEU A 317 -4.68 15.51 -16.16
C LEU A 317 -4.05 16.07 -17.45
N ALA A 318 -2.72 16.20 -17.52
CA ALA A 318 -2.02 16.69 -18.70
C ALA A 318 -2.05 15.69 -19.88
N GLU A 319 -2.04 14.39 -19.54
CA GLU A 319 -2.13 13.28 -20.49
C GLU A 319 -3.58 12.98 -20.93
N SER A 320 -4.59 13.47 -20.19
CA SER A 320 -6.00 13.25 -20.51
C SER A 320 -6.39 13.91 -21.84
N GLU A 321 -7.18 13.21 -22.65
CA GLU A 321 -7.71 13.70 -23.92
C GLU A 321 -9.02 14.51 -23.78
N GLU A 322 -9.57 14.59 -22.56
CA GLU A 322 -10.84 15.29 -22.30
C GLU A 322 -10.76 16.81 -22.45
N PHE A 323 -9.55 17.39 -22.49
CA PHE A 323 -9.35 18.83 -22.46
C PHE A 323 -8.92 19.39 -23.82
N GLY A 324 -9.61 20.41 -24.29
CA GLY A 324 -9.22 21.17 -25.50
C GLY A 324 -7.84 21.85 -25.32
N LYS A 325 -7.19 22.20 -26.45
CA LYS A 325 -5.80 22.69 -26.54
C LYS A 325 -5.45 23.79 -25.51
N ARG A 326 -6.35 24.79 -25.31
CA ARG A 326 -6.11 25.91 -24.37
C ARG A 326 -6.05 25.41 -22.89
N LYS A 327 -7.01 24.55 -22.50
CA LYS A 327 -7.07 23.99 -21.16
C LYS A 327 -5.87 23.06 -20.90
N LYS A 328 -5.53 22.22 -21.88
CA LYS A 328 -4.37 21.31 -21.83
C LYS A 328 -3.05 22.06 -21.66
N LYS A 329 -2.86 23.19 -22.37
CA LYS A 329 -1.67 24.05 -22.20
C LYS A 329 -1.53 24.57 -20.76
N ARG A 330 -2.63 24.97 -20.11
CA ARG A 330 -2.61 25.42 -18.70
C ARG A 330 -2.25 24.29 -17.73
N ILE A 331 -2.87 23.12 -17.91
CA ILE A 331 -2.57 21.96 -17.08
C ILE A 331 -1.08 21.58 -17.21
N LEU A 332 -0.58 21.52 -18.44
CA LEU A 332 0.83 21.18 -18.72
C LEU A 332 1.79 22.20 -18.10
N ALA A 333 1.50 23.49 -18.18
CA ALA A 333 2.31 24.53 -17.55
C ALA A 333 2.34 24.36 -16.02
N THR A 334 1.19 24.10 -15.39
CA THR A 334 1.11 23.83 -13.93
C THR A 334 1.88 22.56 -13.56
N TYR A 335 1.75 21.49 -14.34
CA TYR A 335 2.51 20.24 -14.14
C TYR A 335 4.02 20.46 -14.21
N GLN A 336 4.50 21.19 -15.22
CA GLN A 336 5.92 21.51 -15.39
C GLN A 336 6.46 22.32 -14.22
N GLN A 337 5.74 23.39 -13.82
CA GLN A 337 6.13 24.24 -12.68
C GLN A 337 6.18 23.42 -11.37
N PHE A 338 5.16 22.61 -11.10
CA PHE A 338 5.11 21.75 -9.91
C PHE A 338 6.23 20.70 -9.92
N SER A 339 6.44 20.03 -11.06
CA SER A 339 7.50 19.04 -11.23
C SER A 339 8.89 19.63 -11.02
N ASN A 340 9.14 20.83 -11.57
CA ASN A 340 10.41 21.53 -11.38
C ASN A 340 10.65 21.89 -9.90
N LEU A 341 9.62 22.40 -9.22
CA LEU A 341 9.70 22.70 -7.78
C LEU A 341 9.98 21.44 -6.97
N TYR A 342 9.22 20.37 -7.22
CA TYR A 342 9.39 19.09 -6.54
C TYR A 342 10.79 18.51 -6.74
N GLN A 343 11.33 18.52 -7.95
CA GLN A 343 12.69 18.04 -8.22
C GLN A 343 13.76 18.91 -7.55
N ASN A 344 13.57 20.23 -7.52
CA ASN A 344 14.48 21.14 -6.84
C ASN A 344 14.52 20.91 -5.32
N ILE A 345 13.36 20.69 -4.70
CA ILE A 345 13.27 20.33 -3.29
C ILE A 345 13.91 18.96 -3.04
N ARG A 346 13.56 17.95 -3.86
CA ARG A 346 14.06 16.57 -3.71
C ARG A 346 15.58 16.45 -3.75
N LYS A 347 16.24 17.27 -4.55
CA LYS A 347 17.73 17.29 -4.64
C LYS A 347 18.40 17.85 -3.37
N ARG A 348 17.64 18.52 -2.49
CA ARG A 348 18.14 19.20 -1.29
C ARG A 348 17.60 18.59 0.02
N ILE A 349 16.93 17.43 -0.08
CA ILE A 349 16.51 16.70 1.12
C ILE A 349 17.75 16.13 1.79
N GLY A 350 17.90 16.38 3.08
CA GLY A 350 19.08 16.02 3.86
C GLY A 350 20.11 17.14 3.99
N ASP A 351 20.02 18.17 3.15
CA ASP A 351 20.86 19.37 3.27
C ASP A 351 20.17 20.42 4.16
N GLU A 352 20.93 21.31 4.75
CA GLU A 352 20.40 22.49 5.44
C GLU A 352 19.83 23.47 4.41
N ILE A 353 18.52 23.71 4.48
CA ILE A 353 17.82 24.61 3.56
C ILE A 353 17.82 26.01 4.15
N SER A 354 18.52 26.94 3.49
CA SER A 354 18.61 28.34 3.93
C SER A 354 17.22 29.02 4.01
N PRO A 355 17.02 30.01 4.90
CA PRO A 355 15.76 30.76 5.01
C PRO A 355 15.29 31.37 3.68
N TYR A 356 16.24 31.83 2.87
CA TYR A 356 15.96 32.36 1.53
C TYR A 356 15.33 31.28 0.62
N LEU A 357 15.89 30.08 0.60
CA LEU A 357 15.36 28.97 -0.21
C LEU A 357 14.01 28.48 0.32
N LYS A 358 13.81 28.43 1.64
CA LYS A 358 12.50 28.13 2.26
C LYS A 358 11.42 29.10 1.72
N THR A 359 11.67 30.40 1.85
CA THR A 359 10.76 31.45 1.36
C THR A 359 10.52 31.35 -0.13
N ARG A 360 11.56 31.09 -0.93
CA ARG A 360 11.46 30.95 -2.39
C ARG A 360 10.60 29.74 -2.80
N PHE A 361 10.79 28.58 -2.16
CA PHE A 361 9.98 27.39 -2.44
C PHE A 361 8.50 27.62 -2.11
N GLN A 362 8.22 28.24 -0.96
CA GLN A 362 6.86 28.60 -0.55
C GLN A 362 6.22 29.61 -1.49
N SER A 363 6.97 30.59 -1.99
CA SER A 363 6.49 31.60 -2.96
C SER A 363 6.10 30.94 -4.30
N ILE A 364 6.99 30.08 -4.83
CA ILE A 364 6.70 29.34 -6.07
C ILE A 364 5.48 28.42 -5.89
N PHE A 365 5.37 27.72 -4.76
CA PHE A 365 4.23 26.87 -4.46
C PHE A 365 2.92 27.67 -4.39
N ASN A 366 2.94 28.86 -3.78
CA ASN A 366 1.80 29.76 -3.71
C ASN A 366 1.34 30.16 -5.12
N GLN A 367 2.27 30.52 -6.01
CA GLN A 367 1.96 30.85 -7.43
C GLN A 367 1.35 29.67 -8.17
N ILE A 368 1.90 28.47 -8.00
CA ILE A 368 1.38 27.23 -8.62
C ILE A 368 -0.03 26.91 -8.11
N SER A 369 -0.28 27.08 -6.81
CA SER A 369 -1.56 26.76 -6.15
C SER A 369 -2.62 27.86 -6.29
N GLU A 370 -2.32 28.96 -6.96
CA GLU A 370 -3.28 30.01 -7.24
C GLU A 370 -4.26 29.58 -8.34
N SER A 371 -5.55 29.56 -7.99
CA SER A 371 -6.62 29.21 -8.92
C SER A 371 -6.93 30.37 -9.85
N HIS A 372 -7.20 30.08 -11.12
CA HIS A 372 -7.59 31.05 -12.12
C HIS A 372 -8.94 30.67 -12.74
N ASN A 373 -9.77 31.66 -13.11
CA ASN A 373 -11.10 31.43 -13.67
C ASN A 373 -11.13 30.58 -14.95
N LEU A 374 -10.01 30.53 -15.68
CA LEU A 374 -9.84 29.70 -16.86
C LEU A 374 -9.27 28.30 -16.59
N ASP A 375 -9.03 27.94 -15.33
CA ASP A 375 -8.56 26.60 -14.98
C ASP A 375 -9.71 25.60 -15.15
N PRO A 376 -9.46 24.42 -15.75
CA PRO A 376 -10.43 23.34 -15.74
C PRO A 376 -10.79 22.94 -14.30
N THR A 377 -12.04 22.55 -14.08
CA THR A 377 -12.53 22.20 -12.74
C THR A 377 -11.63 21.22 -11.95
N PRO A 378 -11.10 20.12 -12.54
CA PRO A 378 -10.19 19.24 -11.82
C PRO A 378 -8.88 19.92 -11.42
N LEU A 379 -8.31 20.78 -12.28
CA LEU A 379 -7.12 21.54 -11.97
C LEU A 379 -7.37 22.57 -10.86
N ALA A 380 -8.49 23.31 -10.94
CA ALA A 380 -8.88 24.28 -9.92
C ALA A 380 -9.07 23.59 -8.54
N LYS A 381 -9.77 22.45 -8.49
CA LYS A 381 -9.94 21.66 -7.25
C LYS A 381 -8.59 21.23 -6.67
N LEU A 382 -7.67 20.77 -7.51
CA LEU A 382 -6.33 20.36 -7.06
C LEU A 382 -5.54 21.56 -6.50
N LYS A 383 -5.56 22.71 -7.18
CA LYS A 383 -4.91 23.95 -6.70
C LYS A 383 -5.47 24.43 -5.36
N ILE A 384 -6.79 24.38 -5.18
CA ILE A 384 -7.45 24.71 -3.92
C ILE A 384 -6.98 23.75 -2.80
N SER A 385 -6.91 22.43 -3.07
CA SER A 385 -6.39 21.44 -2.11
C SER A 385 -4.94 21.72 -1.74
N LEU A 386 -4.08 22.01 -2.72
CA LEU A 386 -2.68 22.37 -2.50
C LEU A 386 -2.57 23.59 -1.59
N ARG A 387 -3.31 24.66 -1.89
CA ARG A 387 -3.29 25.90 -1.11
C ARG A 387 -3.78 25.70 0.31
N LYS A 388 -4.88 24.95 0.49
CA LYS A 388 -5.45 24.64 1.82
C LYS A 388 -4.49 23.86 2.71
N ASN A 389 -3.71 22.97 2.12
CA ASN A 389 -2.80 22.07 2.84
C ASN A 389 -1.33 22.50 2.74
N LYS A 390 -1.04 23.75 2.36
CA LYS A 390 0.30 24.24 2.10
C LYS A 390 1.29 23.87 3.22
N ASP A 391 0.96 24.16 4.46
CA ASP A 391 1.86 23.96 5.60
C ASP A 391 2.26 22.49 5.74
N LYS A 392 1.32 21.56 5.47
CA LYS A 392 1.57 20.12 5.49
C LYS A 392 2.51 19.64 4.37
N TYR A 393 2.59 20.36 3.24
CA TYR A 393 3.57 20.07 2.21
C TYR A 393 4.98 20.51 2.58
N PHE A 394 5.12 21.45 3.53
CA PHE A 394 6.39 22.02 3.93
C PHE A 394 6.85 21.62 5.34
N THR A 395 6.20 20.65 5.99
CA THR A 395 6.60 20.13 7.32
C THR A 395 8.06 19.69 7.34
N PHE A 396 8.58 19.13 6.23
CA PHE A 396 9.99 18.71 6.11
C PHE A 396 10.99 19.87 6.31
N LEU A 397 10.59 21.13 6.14
CA LEU A 397 11.47 22.28 6.34
C LEU A 397 11.84 22.51 7.82
N ASP A 398 10.97 22.07 8.73
CA ASP A 398 11.15 22.19 10.18
C ASP A 398 11.67 20.88 10.79
N HIS A 399 11.70 19.80 10.00
CA HIS A 399 12.16 18.47 10.40
C HIS A 399 13.18 17.94 9.37
N PRO A 400 14.48 18.26 9.55
CA PRO A 400 15.53 17.74 8.68
C PRO A 400 15.52 16.21 8.59
N GLY A 401 15.62 15.66 7.39
CA GLY A 401 15.60 14.22 7.17
C GLY A 401 14.21 13.61 6.91
N ILE A 402 13.12 14.36 7.10
CA ILE A 402 11.77 13.88 6.74
C ILE A 402 11.62 13.86 5.23
N PRO A 403 11.27 12.70 4.64
CA PRO A 403 11.02 12.57 3.20
C PRO A 403 9.77 13.35 2.75
N ILE A 404 9.83 13.91 1.54
CA ILE A 404 8.70 14.65 0.96
C ILE A 404 7.74 13.76 0.17
N ASP A 405 8.03 12.48 0.02
CA ASP A 405 7.14 11.53 -0.66
C ASP A 405 6.85 10.29 0.21
N ASN A 406 5.74 9.62 -0.09
CA ASN A 406 5.29 8.44 0.63
C ASN A 406 5.63 7.12 -0.10
N ASN A 407 6.59 7.15 -1.02
CA ASN A 407 6.95 5.98 -1.84
C ASN A 407 7.45 4.79 -1.00
N LYS A 408 7.97 5.04 0.21
CA LYS A 408 8.43 3.97 1.10
C LYS A 408 7.26 3.10 1.56
N ALA A 409 6.17 3.69 2.07
CA ALA A 409 4.97 2.94 2.45
C ALA A 409 4.33 2.23 1.25
N GLU A 410 4.22 2.90 0.09
CA GLU A 410 3.71 2.29 -1.15
C GLU A 410 4.52 1.04 -1.53
N ARG A 411 5.84 1.08 -1.42
CA ARG A 411 6.71 -0.09 -1.68
C ARG A 411 6.53 -1.18 -0.64
N SER A 412 6.37 -0.81 0.63
CA SER A 412 6.18 -1.76 1.73
C SER A 412 4.86 -2.52 1.62
N LEU A 413 3.81 -1.94 1.03
CA LEU A 413 2.54 -2.63 0.75
C LEU A 413 2.61 -3.64 -0.40
N ARG A 414 3.56 -3.52 -1.34
CA ARG A 414 3.61 -4.38 -2.54
C ARG A 414 3.59 -5.89 -2.26
N PRO A 415 4.32 -6.45 -1.28
CA PRO A 415 4.26 -7.86 -0.96
C PRO A 415 2.85 -8.32 -0.60
N LEU A 416 2.12 -7.52 0.19
CA LEU A 416 0.74 -7.82 0.57
C LEU A 416 -0.24 -7.69 -0.59
N VAL A 417 -0.04 -6.69 -1.45
CA VAL A 417 -0.84 -6.55 -2.69
C VAL A 417 -0.68 -7.78 -3.59
N ILE A 418 0.56 -8.30 -3.72
CA ILE A 418 0.82 -9.53 -4.49
C ILE A 418 0.20 -10.73 -3.79
N LYS A 419 0.41 -10.89 -2.47
CA LYS A 419 -0.18 -11.98 -1.69
C LYS A 419 -1.70 -11.99 -1.81
N ARG A 420 -2.35 -10.84 -1.70
CA ARG A 420 -3.80 -10.71 -1.89
C ARG A 420 -4.27 -11.19 -3.27
N LYS A 421 -3.50 -10.96 -4.32
CA LYS A 421 -3.83 -11.44 -5.68
C LYS A 421 -3.73 -12.97 -5.81
N ILE A 422 -2.93 -13.61 -4.96
CA ILE A 422 -2.73 -15.06 -4.94
C ILE A 422 -3.76 -15.74 -4.04
N CYS A 423 -3.95 -15.25 -2.80
CA CYS A 423 -4.78 -15.87 -1.77
C CYS A 423 -6.14 -15.18 -1.55
N PHE A 424 -6.46 -14.10 -2.28
CA PHE A 424 -7.70 -13.32 -2.21
C PHE A 424 -8.00 -12.65 -0.85
N GLY A 425 -7.03 -12.62 0.07
CA GLY A 425 -7.16 -12.05 1.40
C GLY A 425 -7.11 -13.10 2.52
N SER A 426 -7.86 -12.87 3.60
CA SER A 426 -7.98 -13.78 4.73
C SER A 426 -9.40 -14.33 4.84
N ARG A 427 -9.58 -15.56 5.36
CA ARG A 427 -10.90 -16.09 5.64
C ARG A 427 -11.51 -15.44 6.87
N THR A 428 -10.71 -15.30 7.93
CA THR A 428 -11.13 -14.82 9.26
C THR A 428 -10.35 -13.58 9.67
N GLN A 429 -10.89 -12.82 10.61
CA GLN A 429 -10.20 -11.69 11.24
C GLN A 429 -8.91 -12.15 11.94
N ARG A 430 -8.93 -13.32 12.59
CA ARG A 430 -7.74 -13.91 13.20
C ARG A 430 -6.65 -14.24 12.17
N GLY A 431 -7.03 -14.74 10.99
CA GLY A 431 -6.10 -14.95 9.87
C GLY A 431 -5.49 -13.66 9.33
N ALA A 432 -6.24 -12.57 9.33
CA ALA A 432 -5.73 -11.24 8.99
C ALA A 432 -4.71 -10.75 10.03
N GLU A 433 -5.01 -10.91 11.33
CA GLU A 433 -4.08 -10.57 12.42
C GLU A 433 -2.81 -11.41 12.38
N THR A 434 -2.94 -12.73 12.19
CA THR A 434 -1.80 -13.66 11.97
C THR A 434 -0.89 -13.14 10.84
N THR A 435 -1.47 -12.76 9.71
CA THR A 435 -0.71 -12.21 8.58
C THR A 435 -0.07 -10.88 8.94
N SER A 436 -0.73 -10.02 9.73
CA SER A 436 -0.18 -8.74 10.19
C SER A 436 1.11 -8.93 10.98
N ILE A 437 1.08 -9.79 11.98
CA ILE A 437 2.22 -10.05 12.86
C ILE A 437 3.39 -10.66 12.08
N LEU A 438 3.12 -11.77 11.36
CA LEU A 438 4.15 -12.46 10.59
C LEU A 438 4.77 -11.57 9.51
N ALA A 439 3.95 -10.79 8.78
CA ALA A 439 4.46 -9.90 7.75
C ALA A 439 5.31 -8.77 8.34
N SER A 440 4.91 -8.21 9.48
CA SER A 440 5.68 -7.16 10.15
C SER A 440 7.06 -7.66 10.55
N VAL A 441 7.16 -8.78 11.23
CA VAL A 441 8.45 -9.32 11.71
C VAL A 441 9.32 -9.80 10.56
N ILE A 442 8.79 -10.69 9.70
CA ILE A 442 9.58 -11.33 8.65
C ILE A 442 10.04 -10.32 7.59
N LEU A 443 9.17 -9.39 7.17
CA LEU A 443 9.54 -8.42 6.14
C LEU A 443 10.46 -7.33 6.68
N SER A 444 10.30 -6.90 7.94
CA SER A 444 11.24 -5.96 8.57
C SER A 444 12.64 -6.56 8.67
N LEU A 445 12.79 -7.81 9.14
CA LEU A 445 14.07 -8.50 9.14
C LEU A 445 14.67 -8.56 7.73
N LYS A 446 13.87 -8.97 6.74
CA LYS A 446 14.31 -9.11 5.36
C LYS A 446 14.76 -7.80 4.73
N TRP A 447 14.14 -6.68 5.07
CA TRP A 447 14.47 -5.37 4.49
C TRP A 447 15.61 -4.67 5.22
N ASN A 448 15.78 -4.93 6.51
CA ASN A 448 16.89 -4.39 7.29
C ASN A 448 18.19 -5.16 7.04
N ASP A 449 18.11 -6.49 6.86
CA ASP A 449 19.28 -7.32 6.58
C ASP A 449 19.00 -8.33 5.47
N PRO A 450 19.06 -7.93 4.20
CA PRO A 450 18.75 -8.79 3.06
C PRO A 450 19.62 -10.04 2.94
N HIS A 451 20.82 -10.03 3.53
CA HIS A 451 21.81 -11.13 3.42
C HIS A 451 21.65 -12.18 4.51
N ASP A 452 21.30 -11.79 5.74
CA ASP A 452 21.27 -12.69 6.90
C ASP A 452 19.89 -12.84 7.56
N TRP A 453 18.85 -12.18 7.05
CA TRP A 453 17.49 -12.21 7.63
C TRP A 453 16.94 -13.61 7.83
N PHE A 454 17.26 -14.54 6.91
CA PHE A 454 16.75 -15.91 6.95
C PHE A 454 17.31 -16.63 8.17
N HIS A 455 18.62 -16.55 8.40
CA HIS A 455 19.27 -17.12 9.57
C HIS A 455 18.77 -16.46 10.87
N LYS A 456 18.69 -15.12 10.89
CA LYS A 456 18.15 -14.38 12.03
C LYS A 456 16.74 -14.82 12.38
N TYR A 457 15.86 -14.99 11.39
CA TYR A 457 14.51 -15.48 11.64
C TYR A 457 14.50 -16.92 12.19
N LEU A 458 15.32 -17.81 11.66
CA LEU A 458 15.41 -19.20 12.14
C LEU A 458 15.94 -19.29 13.58
N THR A 459 16.81 -18.39 13.99
CA THR A 459 17.41 -18.36 15.34
C THR A 459 16.58 -17.59 16.37
N LEU A 460 15.49 -16.91 15.96
CA LEU A 460 14.55 -16.35 16.94
C LEU A 460 14.03 -17.45 17.86
N GLY A 461 14.13 -17.22 19.17
CA GLY A 461 13.70 -18.15 20.24
C GLY A 461 12.16 -18.23 20.36
N ILE A 462 11.45 -18.52 19.27
CA ILE A 462 9.98 -18.51 19.15
C ILE A 462 9.40 -19.90 18.91
#